data_75536dbe901a39649cc0e360f7ad882b
#
_entry.id   75536dbe901a39649cc0e360f7ad882b
#
_cell.length_a   1.000
_cell.length_b   1.000
_cell.length_c   1.000
_cell.angle_alpha   90.00
_cell.angle_beta   90.00
_cell.angle_gamma   90.00
#
_symmetry.space_group_name_H-M   'P 1'
#
loop_
_entity.id
_entity.type
_entity.pdbx_description
1 polymer ?
#
loop_
_entity_poly.entity_id
_entity_poly.type
_entity_poly.pdbx_seq_one_letter_code
_entity_poly.pdbx_strand_id
1 'polypeptide(L)'
;MGVNVRPIIVRQEIRPETLRGRVLAVDANNMLYQFLSLIRTPDGVSLKDREGRTTSHLAGLLFRTTRLMVDYGVGFAFVFDGPPHPLKARVLADRRSAREKAMTEWGEALKRHDFQTAWSKAVVMSKLDQAMISDAKRLLSCMGMPYVEAPGEGEAQAAYMAAQGDVWAANSRDYDTLLFGSPRLVRYLTVSGREFLPSKGTSRPLIPELIELPCFLSHHKITREQFIDLAILVGTDFNEGITGIGPKTALKLVQQFGSLESTPDNIRERLPQDFEAIRGIFLRPNVRQDYSIVQRPMDEHCLFRFLCQERGFSPERVRIAVERLRAIAKSRQELGLVRWLGEHS
;
A
#
# COMPACT_ATOMS: atom_id res chain seq x y z
N MET A 1 -1.91 9.76 -0.83
CA MET A 1 -3.37 9.60 -0.60
C MET A 1 -4.11 9.67 -1.92
N GLY A 2 -3.88 8.85 -2.84
CA GLY A 2 -4.45 8.72 -4.17
C GLY A 2 -5.86 9.27 -4.43
N VAL A 3 -6.41 8.99 -5.58
CA VAL A 3 -7.74 9.47 -5.99
C VAL A 3 -8.85 9.06 -5.01
N ASN A 4 -9.72 9.99 -4.65
CA ASN A 4 -10.85 9.69 -3.77
C ASN A 4 -12.11 9.27 -4.56
N VAL A 5 -12.14 8.06 -5.04
CA VAL A 5 -13.27 7.47 -5.78
C VAL A 5 -14.17 6.57 -4.91
N ARG A 6 -13.97 6.54 -3.60
CA ARG A 6 -14.73 5.71 -2.64
C ARG A 6 -16.25 5.74 -2.83
N PRO A 7 -16.90 6.90 -3.11
CA PRO A 7 -18.36 6.97 -3.25
C PRO A 7 -18.96 6.20 -4.43
N ILE A 8 -18.13 5.81 -5.40
CA ILE A 8 -18.57 5.12 -6.62
C ILE A 8 -17.97 3.72 -6.75
N ILE A 9 -17.02 3.34 -5.88
CA ILE A 9 -16.35 2.05 -5.96
C ILE A 9 -17.32 0.90 -5.67
N VAL A 10 -17.34 -0.06 -6.59
CA VAL A 10 -17.97 -1.37 -6.40
C VAL A 10 -16.95 -2.28 -5.70
N ARG A 11 -17.22 -2.65 -4.46
CA ARG A 11 -16.32 -3.45 -3.63
C ARG A 11 -17.06 -4.61 -2.98
N GLN A 12 -16.31 -5.66 -2.72
CA GLN A 12 -16.77 -6.84 -1.98
C GLN A 12 -15.94 -6.96 -0.70
N GLU A 13 -16.58 -7.12 0.44
CA GLU A 13 -15.90 -7.55 1.67
C GLU A 13 -15.51 -9.02 1.53
N ILE A 14 -14.27 -9.32 1.84
CA ILE A 14 -13.73 -10.68 1.73
C ILE A 14 -13.19 -11.16 3.07
N ARG A 15 -13.30 -12.47 3.30
CA ARG A 15 -12.61 -13.12 4.40
C ARG A 15 -11.16 -13.38 3.99
N PRO A 16 -10.15 -13.10 4.85
CA PRO A 16 -8.74 -13.31 4.50
C PRO A 16 -8.42 -14.75 4.05
N GLU A 17 -9.19 -15.73 4.51
CA GLU A 17 -9.01 -17.15 4.15
C GLU A 17 -9.26 -17.42 2.65
N THR A 18 -10.04 -16.56 1.97
CA THR A 18 -10.27 -16.66 0.52
C THR A 18 -9.01 -16.35 -0.30
N LEU A 19 -8.00 -15.76 0.34
CA LEU A 19 -6.70 -15.45 -0.27
C LEU A 19 -5.69 -16.61 -0.18
N ARG A 20 -6.08 -17.75 0.39
CA ARG A 20 -5.20 -18.92 0.54
C ARG A 20 -4.63 -19.34 -0.82
N GLY A 21 -3.31 -19.55 -0.87
CA GLY A 21 -2.59 -19.90 -2.08
C GLY A 21 -2.41 -18.76 -3.09
N ARG A 22 -2.95 -17.56 -2.82
CA ARG A 22 -2.75 -16.39 -3.68
C ARG A 22 -1.48 -15.64 -3.30
N VAL A 23 -0.84 -15.04 -4.30
CA VAL A 23 0.28 -14.10 -4.11
C VAL A 23 -0.21 -12.70 -4.42
N LEU A 24 0.12 -11.75 -3.56
CA LEU A 24 -0.25 -10.34 -3.71
C LEU A 24 1.01 -9.49 -3.92
N ALA A 25 0.96 -8.55 -4.87
CA ALA A 25 1.96 -7.48 -4.98
C ALA A 25 1.61 -6.38 -3.98
N VAL A 26 2.47 -6.19 -3.00
CA VAL A 26 2.23 -5.26 -1.89
C VAL A 26 2.99 -3.96 -2.14
N ASP A 27 2.29 -2.83 -2.12
CA ASP A 27 2.92 -1.53 -1.98
C ASP A 27 3.66 -1.46 -0.64
N ALA A 28 4.98 -1.67 -0.70
CA ALA A 28 5.84 -1.75 0.47
C ALA A 28 5.90 -0.44 1.23
N ASN A 29 5.98 0.69 0.51
CA ASN A 29 6.08 2.01 1.12
C ASN A 29 4.81 2.35 1.91
N ASN A 30 3.65 2.09 1.33
CA ASN A 30 2.35 2.27 1.99
C ASN A 30 2.21 1.35 3.22
N MET A 31 2.60 0.06 3.09
CA MET A 31 2.57 -0.89 4.20
C MET A 31 3.50 -0.47 5.34
N LEU A 32 4.74 -0.10 5.07
CA LEU A 32 5.70 0.35 6.08
C LEU A 32 5.23 1.63 6.77
N TYR A 33 4.66 2.56 6.01
CA TYR A 33 4.05 3.77 6.58
C TYR A 33 2.88 3.44 7.53
N GLN A 34 2.05 2.46 7.18
CA GLN A 34 0.98 1.98 8.06
C GLN A 34 1.55 1.40 9.37
N PHE A 35 2.64 0.61 9.29
CA PHE A 35 3.28 0.06 10.48
C PHE A 35 3.86 1.15 11.37
N LEU A 36 4.50 2.17 10.80
CA LEU A 36 4.97 3.34 11.53
C LEU A 36 3.83 4.10 12.22
N SER A 37 2.66 4.16 11.59
CA SER A 37 1.49 4.85 12.12
C SER A 37 0.79 4.08 13.24
N LEU A 38 0.79 2.75 13.19
CA LEU A 38 -0.01 1.90 14.07
C LEU A 38 0.80 1.22 15.18
N ILE A 39 2.08 0.93 14.96
CA ILE A 39 2.94 0.21 15.92
C ILE A 39 3.71 1.24 16.73
N ARG A 40 3.11 1.62 17.86
CA ARG A 40 3.59 2.67 18.75
C ARG A 40 3.45 2.24 20.20
N THR A 41 4.18 2.89 21.07
CA THR A 41 4.01 2.82 22.52
C THR A 41 2.69 3.51 22.93
N PRO A 42 2.17 3.26 24.14
CA PRO A 42 0.91 3.88 24.60
C PRO A 42 0.91 5.41 24.57
N ASP A 43 2.06 6.02 24.73
CA ASP A 43 2.30 7.48 24.64
C ASP A 43 2.43 8.00 23.19
N GLY A 44 2.22 7.14 22.19
CA GLY A 44 2.21 7.52 20.78
C GLY A 44 3.59 7.61 20.12
N VAL A 45 4.66 7.21 20.79
CA VAL A 45 6.02 7.21 20.25
C VAL A 45 6.26 5.94 19.43
N SER A 46 6.97 6.04 18.30
CA SER A 46 7.40 4.87 17.53
C SER A 46 8.37 4.01 18.34
N LEU A 47 8.30 2.68 18.16
CA LEU A 47 9.29 1.78 18.76
C LEU A 47 10.68 2.13 18.25
N LYS A 48 11.66 2.10 19.16
CA LYS A 48 13.06 2.42 18.87
C LYS A 48 13.99 1.35 19.42
N ASP A 49 15.15 1.20 18.80
CA ASP A 49 16.26 0.42 19.35
C ASP A 49 17.05 1.22 20.40
N ARG A 50 18.12 0.62 20.92
CA ARG A 50 18.98 1.24 21.95
C ARG A 50 19.73 2.49 21.45
N GLU A 51 19.88 2.63 20.13
CA GLU A 51 20.54 3.78 19.49
C GLU A 51 19.53 4.86 19.05
N GLY A 52 18.23 4.67 19.41
CA GLY A 52 17.17 5.63 19.08
C GLY A 52 16.61 5.51 17.66
N ARG A 53 17.04 4.51 16.87
CA ARG A 53 16.53 4.29 15.50
C ARG A 53 15.14 3.65 15.57
N THR A 54 14.22 4.13 14.74
CA THR A 54 12.85 3.61 14.68
C THR A 54 12.80 2.18 14.16
N THR A 55 12.11 1.29 14.89
CA THR A 55 11.97 -0.14 14.55
C THR A 55 10.53 -0.59 14.35
N SER A 56 9.53 0.28 14.47
CA SER A 56 8.11 -0.03 14.28
C SER A 56 7.81 -0.69 12.92
N HIS A 57 8.43 -0.19 11.85
CA HIS A 57 8.29 -0.74 10.50
C HIS A 57 8.81 -2.17 10.39
N LEU A 58 9.96 -2.46 11.01
CA LEU A 58 10.54 -3.82 11.05
C LEU A 58 9.68 -4.78 11.88
N ALA A 59 9.17 -4.32 13.02
CA ALA A 59 8.27 -5.12 13.84
C ALA A 59 6.99 -5.49 13.08
N GLY A 60 6.40 -4.53 12.35
CA GLY A 60 5.25 -4.78 11.50
C GLY A 60 5.56 -5.76 10.37
N LEU A 61 6.65 -5.50 9.65
CA LEU A 61 7.08 -6.31 8.52
C LEU A 61 7.38 -7.75 8.93
N LEU A 62 8.05 -7.98 10.05
CA LEU A 62 8.33 -9.33 10.54
C LEU A 62 7.07 -10.01 11.09
N PHE A 63 6.48 -9.45 12.16
CA PHE A 63 5.50 -10.17 12.95
C PHE A 63 4.11 -10.22 12.31
N ARG A 64 3.66 -9.13 11.66
CA ARG A 64 2.34 -9.11 11.02
C ARG A 64 2.35 -9.85 9.71
N THR A 65 3.37 -9.67 8.88
CA THR A 65 3.46 -10.34 7.58
C THR A 65 3.53 -11.86 7.76
N THR A 66 4.45 -12.36 8.63
CA THR A 66 4.55 -13.81 8.87
C THR A 66 3.28 -14.39 9.46
N ARG A 67 2.57 -13.64 10.32
CA ARG A 67 1.28 -14.06 10.85
C ARG A 67 0.22 -14.19 9.75
N LEU A 68 0.07 -13.18 8.90
CA LEU A 68 -0.89 -13.23 7.78
C LEU A 68 -0.62 -14.41 6.84
N MET A 69 0.67 -14.69 6.58
CA MET A 69 1.07 -15.80 5.73
C MET A 69 0.70 -17.16 6.34
N VAL A 70 0.88 -17.33 7.66
CA VAL A 70 0.53 -18.58 8.35
C VAL A 70 -0.99 -18.71 8.51
N ASP A 71 -1.65 -17.67 9.04
CA ASP A 71 -3.06 -17.74 9.39
C ASP A 71 -3.93 -17.91 8.12
N TYR A 72 -3.56 -17.24 7.03
CA TYR A 72 -4.39 -17.19 5.81
C TYR A 72 -3.78 -17.88 4.61
N GLY A 73 -2.53 -18.33 4.68
CA GLY A 73 -1.86 -19.00 3.56
C GLY A 73 -1.62 -18.09 2.34
N VAL A 74 -1.56 -16.76 2.55
CA VAL A 74 -1.33 -15.77 1.49
C VAL A 74 0.17 -15.55 1.29
N GLY A 75 0.60 -15.38 0.03
CA GLY A 75 1.96 -15.00 -0.32
C GLY A 75 2.08 -13.50 -0.62
N PHE A 76 3.29 -12.94 -0.46
CA PHE A 76 3.57 -11.55 -0.75
C PHE A 76 4.81 -11.38 -1.62
N ALA A 77 4.72 -10.47 -2.60
CA ALA A 77 5.84 -9.87 -3.31
C ALA A 77 5.81 -8.36 -3.02
N PHE A 78 6.88 -7.82 -2.45
CA PHE A 78 6.92 -6.42 -2.03
C PHE A 78 7.38 -5.53 -3.16
N VAL A 79 6.74 -4.38 -3.35
CA VAL A 79 7.10 -3.42 -4.39
C VAL A 79 7.47 -2.11 -3.72
N PHE A 80 8.70 -1.66 -3.92
CA PHE A 80 9.19 -0.37 -3.42
C PHE A 80 9.12 0.69 -4.51
N ASP A 81 8.74 1.91 -4.13
CA ASP A 81 8.75 3.05 -5.03
C ASP A 81 10.15 3.39 -5.51
N GLY A 82 10.23 3.83 -6.75
CA GLY A 82 11.37 4.53 -7.31
C GLY A 82 11.33 6.04 -7.06
N PRO A 83 12.07 6.81 -7.87
CA PRO A 83 12.02 8.27 -7.83
C PRO A 83 10.60 8.77 -8.13
N PRO A 84 10.08 9.76 -7.37
CA PRO A 84 8.76 10.31 -7.62
C PRO A 84 8.71 11.06 -8.95
N HIS A 85 7.58 10.99 -9.64
CA HIS A 85 7.36 11.74 -10.86
C HIS A 85 7.38 13.25 -10.59
N PRO A 86 7.96 14.11 -11.48
CA PRO A 86 8.04 15.56 -11.28
C PRO A 86 6.69 16.22 -10.98
N LEU A 87 5.59 15.79 -11.60
CA LEU A 87 4.24 16.29 -11.34
C LEU A 87 3.74 16.05 -9.90
N LYS A 88 4.39 15.17 -9.12
CA LYS A 88 4.10 14.99 -7.68
C LYS A 88 4.75 16.02 -6.77
N ALA A 89 5.60 16.90 -7.29
CA ALA A 89 6.37 17.84 -6.47
C ALA A 89 5.48 18.65 -5.52
N ARG A 90 4.32 19.11 -5.98
CA ARG A 90 3.35 19.85 -5.18
C ARG A 90 2.76 19.00 -4.04
N VAL A 91 2.25 17.81 -4.33
CA VAL A 91 1.69 16.92 -3.30
C VAL A 91 2.75 16.56 -2.25
N LEU A 92 4.01 16.41 -2.66
CA LEU A 92 5.12 16.18 -1.74
C LEU A 92 5.40 17.39 -0.85
N ALA A 93 5.29 18.61 -1.39
CA ALA A 93 5.43 19.85 -0.63
C ALA A 93 4.28 20.01 0.39
N ASP A 94 3.03 19.75 -0.02
CA ASP A 94 1.85 19.79 0.86
C ASP A 94 1.96 18.76 2.00
N ARG A 95 2.42 17.54 1.69
CA ARG A 95 2.67 16.52 2.73
C ARG A 95 3.78 16.92 3.69
N ARG A 96 4.79 17.66 3.22
CA ARG A 96 5.85 18.19 4.08
C ARG A 96 5.31 19.28 5.01
N SER A 97 4.59 20.24 4.48
CA SER A 97 3.94 21.32 5.26
C SER A 97 2.98 20.77 6.31
N ALA A 98 2.14 19.79 5.94
CA ALA A 98 1.24 19.13 6.87
C ALA A 98 1.98 18.42 8.03
N ARG A 99 3.16 17.81 7.77
CA ARG A 99 3.99 17.20 8.80
C ARG A 99 4.61 18.23 9.73
N GLU A 100 5.12 19.33 9.19
CA GLU A 100 5.71 20.43 9.98
C GLU A 100 4.66 21.03 10.92
N LYS A 101 3.45 21.28 10.43
CA LYS A 101 2.32 21.72 11.24
C LYS A 101 1.95 20.72 12.33
N ALA A 102 1.85 19.43 11.96
CA ALA A 102 1.55 18.38 12.92
C ALA A 102 2.60 18.24 14.01
N MET A 103 3.87 18.53 13.72
CA MET A 103 4.97 18.51 14.70
C MET A 103 4.79 19.61 15.76
N THR A 104 4.42 20.82 15.35
CA THR A 104 4.13 21.91 16.29
C THR A 104 2.93 21.57 17.18
N GLU A 105 1.81 21.11 16.55
CA GLU A 105 0.59 20.74 17.27
C GLU A 105 0.80 19.54 18.22
N TRP A 106 1.66 18.59 17.88
CA TRP A 106 2.06 17.49 18.74
C TRP A 106 2.78 17.99 20.00
N GLY A 107 3.74 18.89 19.84
CA GLY A 107 4.47 19.48 20.98
C GLY A 107 3.55 20.25 21.93
N GLU A 108 2.57 20.98 21.39
CA GLU A 108 1.55 21.68 22.21
C GLU A 108 0.62 20.71 22.93
N ALA A 109 0.16 19.65 22.25
CA ALA A 109 -0.70 18.62 22.85
C ALA A 109 -0.02 17.90 24.02
N LEU A 110 1.27 17.58 23.89
CA LEU A 110 2.06 16.99 24.99
C LEU A 110 2.15 17.93 26.21
N LYS A 111 2.39 19.24 25.99
CA LYS A 111 2.44 20.24 27.09
C LYS A 111 1.10 20.35 27.83
N ARG A 112 -0.02 20.09 27.14
CA ARG A 112 -1.38 20.12 27.72
C ARG A 112 -1.83 18.76 28.26
N HIS A 113 -0.98 17.71 28.20
CA HIS A 113 -1.32 16.34 28.54
C HIS A 113 -2.49 15.76 27.72
N ASP A 114 -2.73 16.30 26.51
CA ASP A 114 -3.73 15.79 25.57
C ASP A 114 -3.11 14.66 24.73
N PHE A 115 -3.07 13.47 25.32
CA PHE A 115 -2.45 12.30 24.67
C PHE A 115 -3.22 11.84 23.42
N GLN A 116 -4.53 12.09 23.33
CA GLN A 116 -5.33 11.73 22.16
C GLN A 116 -4.95 12.59 20.94
N THR A 117 -4.87 13.89 21.12
CA THR A 117 -4.40 14.81 20.06
C THR A 117 -2.93 14.53 19.74
N ALA A 118 -2.07 14.35 20.75
CA ALA A 118 -0.67 14.01 20.54
C ALA A 118 -0.50 12.73 19.70
N TRP A 119 -1.25 11.67 19.99
CA TRP A 119 -1.24 10.45 19.19
C TRP A 119 -1.65 10.72 17.73
N SER A 120 -2.74 11.45 17.51
CA SER A 120 -3.23 11.79 16.16
C SER A 120 -2.18 12.53 15.35
N LYS A 121 -1.52 13.53 15.95
CA LYS A 121 -0.46 14.32 15.29
C LYS A 121 0.81 13.51 15.07
N ALA A 122 1.19 12.65 16.01
CA ALA A 122 2.32 11.73 15.86
C ALA A 122 2.15 10.77 14.65
N VAL A 123 0.93 10.36 14.34
CA VAL A 123 0.64 9.57 13.14
C VAL A 123 0.90 10.37 11.86
N VAL A 124 0.46 11.63 11.80
CA VAL A 124 0.68 12.52 10.64
C VAL A 124 2.16 12.85 10.45
N MET A 125 2.92 12.98 11.54
CA MET A 125 4.36 13.24 11.53
C MET A 125 5.19 12.08 11.01
N SER A 126 4.63 10.86 10.96
CA SER A 126 5.37 9.67 10.52
C SER A 126 5.97 9.91 9.14
N LYS A 127 7.27 9.64 9.02
CA LYS A 127 8.02 9.74 7.77
C LYS A 127 8.77 8.44 7.56
N LEU A 128 8.59 7.85 6.41
CA LEU A 128 9.43 6.75 5.96
C LEU A 128 10.68 7.37 5.31
N ASP A 129 11.84 7.09 5.86
CA ASP A 129 13.12 7.56 5.33
C ASP A 129 13.88 6.44 4.59
N GLN A 130 14.96 6.81 3.93
CA GLN A 130 15.76 5.90 3.13
C GLN A 130 16.44 4.81 3.96
N ALA A 131 16.82 5.11 5.21
CA ALA A 131 17.43 4.13 6.10
C ALA A 131 16.40 3.06 6.50
N MET A 132 15.16 3.46 6.80
CA MET A 132 14.06 2.52 7.08
C MET A 132 13.72 1.63 5.88
N ILE A 133 13.74 2.19 4.66
CA ILE A 133 13.53 1.43 3.42
C ILE A 133 14.65 0.41 3.22
N SER A 134 15.90 0.81 3.43
CA SER A 134 17.06 -0.07 3.36
C SER A 134 16.98 -1.21 4.38
N ASP A 135 16.62 -0.90 5.62
CA ASP A 135 16.41 -1.87 6.70
C ASP A 135 15.28 -2.86 6.35
N ALA A 136 14.18 -2.37 5.77
CA ALA A 136 13.07 -3.21 5.33
C ALA A 136 13.49 -4.16 4.20
N LYS A 137 14.22 -3.70 3.20
CA LYS A 137 14.76 -4.53 2.11
C LYS A 137 15.71 -5.60 2.64
N ARG A 138 16.60 -5.22 3.57
CA ARG A 138 17.50 -6.15 4.25
C ARG A 138 16.72 -7.22 5.02
N LEU A 139 15.68 -6.83 5.77
CA LEU A 139 14.83 -7.77 6.49
C LEU A 139 14.13 -8.73 5.54
N LEU A 140 13.54 -8.24 4.45
CA LEU A 140 12.91 -9.09 3.43
C LEU A 140 13.89 -10.07 2.81
N SER A 141 15.13 -9.63 2.53
CA SER A 141 16.19 -10.50 2.02
C SER A 141 16.54 -11.62 3.02
N CYS A 142 16.70 -11.29 4.32
CA CYS A 142 16.94 -12.30 5.35
C CYS A 142 15.74 -13.27 5.51
N MET A 143 14.51 -12.78 5.32
CA MET A 143 13.29 -13.61 5.34
C MET A 143 13.13 -14.47 4.08
N GLY A 144 13.95 -14.27 3.05
CA GLY A 144 13.80 -14.91 1.74
C GLY A 144 12.59 -14.41 0.96
N MET A 145 12.01 -13.25 1.32
CA MET A 145 10.84 -12.70 0.68
C MET A 145 11.22 -11.90 -0.58
N PRO A 146 10.50 -12.10 -1.71
CA PRO A 146 10.78 -11.36 -2.92
C PRO A 146 10.36 -9.90 -2.79
N TYR A 147 11.20 -9.01 -3.35
CA TYR A 147 10.83 -7.62 -3.55
C TYR A 147 11.31 -7.09 -4.90
N VAL A 148 10.59 -6.10 -5.41
CA VAL A 148 10.87 -5.42 -6.68
C VAL A 148 11.03 -3.93 -6.41
N GLU A 149 12.02 -3.31 -7.02
CA GLU A 149 12.21 -1.87 -7.02
C GLU A 149 11.60 -1.30 -8.32
N ALA A 150 10.52 -0.55 -8.18
CA ALA A 150 9.88 0.11 -9.30
C ALA A 150 10.78 1.23 -9.84
N PRO A 151 10.81 1.47 -11.15
CA PRO A 151 11.50 2.61 -11.71
C PRO A 151 10.76 3.95 -11.47
N GLY A 152 9.52 3.89 -11.02
CA GLY A 152 8.66 5.00 -10.65
C GLY A 152 7.72 4.60 -9.51
N GLU A 153 6.41 4.71 -9.75
CA GLU A 153 5.38 4.41 -8.75
C GLU A 153 5.29 2.91 -8.45
N GLY A 154 5.40 2.53 -7.17
CA GLY A 154 5.23 1.13 -6.74
C GLY A 154 3.85 0.57 -7.06
N GLU A 155 2.80 1.40 -6.98
CA GLU A 155 1.44 1.02 -7.37
C GLU A 155 1.31 0.68 -8.86
N ALA A 156 2.03 1.39 -9.73
CA ALA A 156 2.10 1.09 -11.15
C ALA A 156 2.77 -0.27 -11.40
N GLN A 157 3.88 -0.54 -10.71
CA GLN A 157 4.59 -1.81 -10.79
C GLN A 157 3.73 -2.96 -10.26
N ALA A 158 3.06 -2.79 -9.12
CA ALA A 158 2.14 -3.78 -8.56
C ALA A 158 0.95 -4.06 -9.49
N ALA A 159 0.40 -3.02 -10.11
CA ALA A 159 -0.66 -3.16 -11.11
C ALA A 159 -0.19 -3.93 -12.35
N TYR A 160 1.02 -3.64 -12.84
CA TYR A 160 1.62 -4.36 -13.96
C TYR A 160 1.79 -5.85 -13.65
N MET A 161 2.38 -6.19 -12.50
CA MET A 161 2.56 -7.58 -12.07
C MET A 161 1.23 -8.34 -11.96
N ALA A 162 0.18 -7.66 -11.48
CA ALA A 162 -1.16 -8.24 -11.41
C ALA A 162 -1.81 -8.40 -12.81
N ALA A 163 -1.58 -7.45 -13.72
CA ALA A 163 -2.08 -7.52 -15.09
C ALA A 163 -1.40 -8.62 -15.93
N GLN A 164 -0.10 -8.88 -15.67
CA GLN A 164 0.63 -10.00 -16.29
C GLN A 164 0.22 -11.37 -15.72
N GLY A 165 -0.49 -11.40 -14.57
CA GLY A 165 -0.87 -12.65 -13.91
C GLY A 165 0.21 -13.25 -13.02
N ASP A 166 1.36 -12.59 -12.86
CA ASP A 166 2.45 -13.05 -11.99
C ASP A 166 2.03 -13.03 -10.51
N VAL A 167 1.13 -12.12 -10.15
CA VAL A 167 0.46 -12.08 -8.85
C VAL A 167 -1.04 -12.02 -9.03
N TRP A 168 -1.79 -12.48 -8.04
CA TRP A 168 -3.25 -12.53 -8.13
C TRP A 168 -3.91 -11.15 -8.05
N ALA A 169 -3.38 -10.25 -7.22
CA ALA A 169 -3.89 -8.90 -7.04
C ALA A 169 -2.78 -7.97 -6.54
N ALA A 170 -2.98 -6.66 -6.71
CA ALA A 170 -2.24 -5.66 -5.96
C ALA A 170 -2.84 -5.49 -4.56
N ASN A 171 -2.01 -5.14 -3.57
CA ASN A 171 -2.41 -4.80 -2.22
C ASN A 171 -1.91 -3.40 -1.85
N SER A 172 -2.82 -2.45 -1.83
CA SER A 172 -2.60 -1.06 -1.40
C SER A 172 -3.84 -0.53 -0.69
N ARG A 173 -3.71 0.58 0.06
CA ARG A 173 -4.87 1.32 0.58
C ARG A 173 -5.46 2.29 -0.43
N ASP A 174 -4.67 2.69 -1.41
CA ASP A 174 -5.02 3.70 -2.39
C ASP A 174 -5.66 3.07 -3.63
N TYR A 175 -6.52 3.82 -4.32
CA TYR A 175 -7.23 3.34 -5.50
C TYR A 175 -6.43 3.52 -6.79
N ASP A 176 -5.30 4.23 -6.75
CA ASP A 176 -4.49 4.58 -7.93
C ASP A 176 -4.01 3.34 -8.67
N THR A 177 -3.79 2.24 -7.95
CA THR A 177 -3.48 0.92 -8.51
C THR A 177 -4.50 0.46 -9.57
N LEU A 178 -5.79 0.82 -9.41
CA LEU A 178 -6.84 0.52 -10.41
C LEU A 178 -6.70 1.42 -11.65
N LEU A 179 -6.30 2.67 -11.49
CA LEU A 179 -6.02 3.58 -12.61
C LEU A 179 -4.84 3.06 -13.44
N PHE A 180 -3.80 2.50 -12.79
CA PHE A 180 -2.69 1.82 -13.46
C PHE A 180 -3.09 0.49 -14.11
N GLY A 181 -4.33 0.03 -13.92
CA GLY A 181 -4.90 -1.12 -14.62
C GLY A 181 -4.75 -2.45 -13.89
N SER A 182 -4.52 -2.45 -12.58
CA SER A 182 -4.60 -3.70 -11.81
C SER A 182 -5.99 -4.33 -11.97
N PRO A 183 -6.09 -5.60 -12.40
CA PRO A 183 -7.39 -6.26 -12.53
C PRO A 183 -8.07 -6.48 -11.18
N ARG A 184 -7.28 -6.60 -10.10
CA ARG A 184 -7.77 -6.78 -8.72
C ARG A 184 -6.96 -5.96 -7.74
N LEU A 185 -7.65 -5.33 -6.80
CA LEU A 185 -7.07 -4.60 -5.68
C LEU A 185 -7.63 -5.16 -4.37
N VAL A 186 -6.76 -5.62 -3.49
CA VAL A 186 -7.10 -6.01 -2.11
C VAL A 186 -6.72 -4.86 -1.19
N ARG A 187 -7.65 -4.40 -0.36
CA ARG A 187 -7.43 -3.32 0.59
C ARG A 187 -7.58 -3.81 2.03
N TYR A 188 -6.91 -3.15 2.97
CA TYR A 188 -7.01 -3.38 4.41
C TYR A 188 -6.56 -4.77 4.92
N LEU A 189 -5.85 -5.56 4.12
CA LEU A 189 -5.36 -6.86 4.55
C LEU A 189 -4.24 -6.75 5.61
N THR A 190 -3.34 -5.78 5.44
CA THR A 190 -2.11 -5.65 6.25
C THR A 190 -2.30 -4.93 7.57
N VAL A 191 -3.45 -4.34 7.79
CA VAL A 191 -3.80 -3.64 9.03
C VAL A 191 -4.57 -4.60 9.94
N SER A 192 -4.16 -4.73 11.19
CA SER A 192 -4.88 -5.57 12.16
C SER A 192 -6.32 -5.10 12.30
N GLY A 193 -7.25 -6.02 12.27
CA GLY A 193 -8.70 -5.95 12.37
C GLY A 193 -9.43 -4.73 12.92
N ARG A 194 -8.75 -3.67 13.37
CA ARG A 194 -9.38 -2.44 13.84
C ARG A 194 -8.52 -1.22 13.53
N GLU A 195 -9.14 -0.19 12.97
CA GLU A 195 -8.57 1.15 12.79
C GLU A 195 -9.07 2.06 13.90
N PHE A 196 -8.16 2.64 14.65
CA PHE A 196 -8.51 3.68 15.61
C PHE A 196 -8.78 5.00 14.86
N LEU A 197 -9.91 5.61 15.17
CA LEU A 197 -10.34 6.91 14.61
C LEU A 197 -10.12 7.97 15.69
N PRO A 198 -8.98 8.68 15.68
CA PRO A 198 -8.62 9.62 16.74
C PRO A 198 -9.66 10.73 16.92
N SER A 199 -10.24 11.22 15.82
CA SER A 199 -11.28 12.27 15.81
C SER A 199 -12.58 11.86 16.50
N LYS A 200 -12.83 10.54 16.66
CA LYS A 200 -14.06 9.99 17.26
C LYS A 200 -13.79 9.23 18.56
N GLY A 201 -12.52 9.06 18.96
CA GLY A 201 -12.15 8.26 20.12
C GLY A 201 -12.57 6.78 20.06
N THR A 202 -12.94 6.28 18.87
CA THR A 202 -13.49 4.92 18.66
C THR A 202 -12.61 4.15 17.67
N SER A 203 -12.72 2.82 17.71
CA SER A 203 -12.08 1.97 16.71
C SER A 203 -13.15 1.25 15.88
N ARG A 204 -12.95 1.20 14.55
CA ARG A 204 -13.78 0.41 13.65
C ARG A 204 -13.04 -0.85 13.21
N PRO A 205 -13.75 -1.97 12.98
CA PRO A 205 -13.13 -3.11 12.32
C PRO A 205 -12.71 -2.72 10.90
N LEU A 206 -11.52 -3.15 10.49
CA LEU A 206 -11.08 -3.11 9.11
C LEU A 206 -11.29 -4.50 8.54
N ILE A 207 -12.24 -4.59 7.62
CA ILE A 207 -12.54 -5.81 6.88
C ILE A 207 -11.82 -5.68 5.53
N PRO A 208 -11.06 -6.70 5.11
CA PRO A 208 -10.46 -6.69 3.78
C PRO A 208 -11.51 -6.53 2.69
N GLU A 209 -11.21 -5.67 1.73
CA GLU A 209 -12.06 -5.37 0.58
C GLU A 209 -11.36 -5.85 -0.70
N LEU A 210 -12.10 -6.53 -1.57
CA LEU A 210 -11.69 -6.84 -2.94
C LEU A 210 -12.42 -5.90 -3.90
N ILE A 211 -11.67 -5.32 -4.82
CA ILE A 211 -12.19 -4.52 -5.93
C ILE A 211 -11.68 -5.15 -7.21
N GLU A 212 -12.60 -5.50 -8.10
CA GLU A 212 -12.30 -6.02 -9.42
C GLU A 212 -12.56 -4.93 -10.45
N LEU A 213 -11.50 -4.46 -11.12
CA LEU A 213 -11.58 -3.38 -12.10
C LEU A 213 -12.58 -3.69 -13.23
N PRO A 214 -12.60 -4.89 -13.85
CA PRO A 214 -13.58 -5.21 -14.88
C PRO A 214 -15.04 -5.09 -14.39
N CYS A 215 -15.32 -5.54 -13.17
CA CYS A 215 -16.65 -5.43 -12.57
C CYS A 215 -17.04 -3.97 -12.34
N PHE A 216 -16.11 -3.14 -11.85
CA PHE A 216 -16.32 -1.70 -11.65
C PHE A 216 -16.61 -0.99 -12.99
N LEU A 217 -15.79 -1.24 -14.01
CA LEU A 217 -15.95 -0.61 -15.33
C LEU A 217 -17.27 -1.02 -16.00
N SER A 218 -17.61 -2.31 -15.95
CA SER A 218 -18.88 -2.84 -16.49
C SER A 218 -20.10 -2.28 -15.76
N HIS A 219 -20.04 -2.21 -14.41
CA HIS A 219 -21.14 -1.66 -13.59
C HIS A 219 -21.45 -0.21 -13.95
N HIS A 220 -20.42 0.59 -14.16
CA HIS A 220 -20.57 2.01 -14.52
C HIS A 220 -20.65 2.25 -16.03
N LYS A 221 -20.49 1.22 -16.86
CA LYS A 221 -20.49 1.31 -18.34
C LYS A 221 -19.47 2.34 -18.83
N ILE A 222 -18.26 2.31 -18.29
CA ILE A 222 -17.15 3.17 -18.66
C ILE A 222 -15.91 2.35 -19.03
N THR A 223 -15.04 2.93 -19.85
CA THR A 223 -13.72 2.36 -20.14
C THR A 223 -12.71 2.72 -19.06
N ARG A 224 -11.53 2.08 -19.08
CA ARG A 224 -10.42 2.45 -18.19
C ARG A 224 -9.93 3.89 -18.46
N GLU A 225 -9.91 4.33 -19.71
CA GLU A 225 -9.55 5.70 -20.07
C GLU A 225 -10.52 6.71 -19.45
N GLN A 226 -11.83 6.46 -19.57
CA GLN A 226 -12.85 7.26 -18.92
C GLN A 226 -12.73 7.26 -17.39
N PHE A 227 -12.28 6.15 -16.79
CA PHE A 227 -12.02 6.10 -15.36
C PHE A 227 -10.80 6.98 -14.97
N ILE A 228 -9.76 7.03 -15.80
CA ILE A 228 -8.62 7.94 -15.61
C ILE A 228 -9.09 9.39 -15.78
N ASP A 229 -9.89 9.69 -16.79
CA ASP A 229 -10.46 11.02 -17.01
C ASP A 229 -11.32 11.48 -15.81
N LEU A 230 -12.14 10.60 -15.28
CA LEU A 230 -12.88 10.81 -14.04
C LEU A 230 -11.93 11.14 -12.88
N ALA A 231 -10.84 10.39 -12.74
CA ALA A 231 -9.86 10.62 -11.69
C ALA A 231 -9.17 11.98 -11.84
N ILE A 232 -8.85 12.42 -13.05
CA ILE A 232 -8.28 13.75 -13.33
C ILE A 232 -9.26 14.86 -12.91
N LEU A 233 -10.57 14.71 -13.17
CA LEU A 233 -11.60 15.67 -12.73
C LEU A 233 -11.69 15.76 -11.20
N VAL A 234 -11.58 14.62 -10.50
CA VAL A 234 -11.66 14.55 -9.03
C VAL A 234 -10.39 15.04 -8.36
N GLY A 235 -9.25 14.84 -9.00
CA GLY A 235 -7.89 15.06 -8.47
C GLY A 235 -7.17 13.77 -8.16
N THR A 236 -5.90 13.75 -8.53
CA THR A 236 -4.95 12.64 -8.35
C THR A 236 -3.71 13.14 -7.60
N ASP A 237 -2.75 12.27 -7.36
CA ASP A 237 -1.45 12.70 -6.84
C ASP A 237 -0.66 13.59 -7.85
N PHE A 238 -1.15 13.73 -9.10
CA PHE A 238 -0.54 14.53 -10.16
C PHE A 238 -1.26 15.85 -10.44
N ASN A 239 -2.51 16.02 -9.96
CA ASN A 239 -3.30 17.24 -10.12
C ASN A 239 -4.34 17.43 -9.00
N GLU A 240 -4.81 18.67 -8.82
CA GLU A 240 -5.78 19.00 -7.77
C GLU A 240 -7.22 18.55 -8.05
N GLY A 241 -7.54 18.30 -9.28
CA GLY A 241 -8.93 18.17 -9.71
C GLY A 241 -9.67 19.51 -9.78
N ILE A 242 -10.94 19.47 -10.16
CA ILE A 242 -11.76 20.65 -10.36
C ILE A 242 -12.65 20.86 -9.13
N THR A 243 -12.49 22.01 -8.47
CA THR A 243 -13.31 22.38 -7.30
C THR A 243 -14.81 22.28 -7.63
N GLY A 244 -15.56 21.56 -6.78
CA GLY A 244 -16.98 21.28 -6.95
C GLY A 244 -17.31 20.05 -7.78
N ILE A 245 -16.31 19.36 -8.38
CA ILE A 245 -16.50 18.10 -9.09
C ILE A 245 -16.01 16.94 -8.23
N GLY A 246 -16.95 16.26 -7.58
CA GLY A 246 -16.68 15.03 -6.86
C GLY A 246 -16.89 13.78 -7.73
N PRO A 247 -16.57 12.56 -7.20
CA PRO A 247 -16.59 11.31 -7.97
C PRO A 247 -17.92 11.04 -8.70
N LYS A 248 -19.05 11.31 -8.07
CA LYS A 248 -20.38 11.07 -8.68
C LYS A 248 -20.66 12.03 -9.83
N THR A 249 -20.23 13.28 -9.72
CA THR A 249 -20.38 14.28 -10.79
C THR A 249 -19.43 13.95 -11.93
N ALA A 250 -18.17 13.63 -11.62
CA ALA A 250 -17.18 13.23 -12.60
C ALA A 250 -17.63 11.98 -13.38
N LEU A 251 -18.22 10.98 -12.70
CA LEU A 251 -18.79 9.80 -13.36
C LEU A 251 -19.87 10.15 -14.38
N LYS A 252 -20.82 11.02 -14.01
CA LYS A 252 -21.86 11.48 -14.94
C LYS A 252 -21.26 12.20 -16.15
N LEU A 253 -20.25 13.04 -15.94
CA LEU A 253 -19.58 13.77 -17.02
C LEU A 253 -18.90 12.82 -18.01
N VAL A 254 -18.12 11.85 -17.56
CA VAL A 254 -17.45 10.92 -18.47
C VAL A 254 -18.44 9.98 -19.16
N GLN A 255 -19.54 9.63 -18.52
CA GLN A 255 -20.62 8.85 -19.15
C GLN A 255 -21.36 9.66 -20.23
N GLN A 256 -21.58 10.94 -20.00
CA GLN A 256 -22.32 11.80 -20.90
C GLN A 256 -21.48 12.27 -22.09
N PHE A 257 -20.23 12.67 -21.86
CA PHE A 257 -19.39 13.33 -22.86
C PHE A 257 -18.30 12.40 -23.44
N GLY A 258 -18.04 11.25 -22.81
CA GLY A 258 -17.11 10.25 -23.31
C GLY A 258 -15.64 10.54 -23.01
N SER A 259 -15.16 11.78 -23.10
CA SER A 259 -13.78 12.19 -22.82
C SER A 259 -13.73 13.59 -22.22
N LEU A 260 -12.57 13.98 -21.66
CA LEU A 260 -12.35 15.33 -21.11
C LEU A 260 -12.43 16.40 -22.19
N GLU A 261 -11.92 16.11 -23.37
CA GLU A 261 -11.92 17.03 -24.53
C GLU A 261 -13.33 17.38 -25.00
N SER A 262 -14.27 16.48 -24.80
CA SER A 262 -15.67 16.64 -25.20
C SER A 262 -16.53 17.30 -24.13
N THR A 263 -15.96 17.64 -22.96
CA THR A 263 -16.71 18.31 -21.88
C THR A 263 -17.04 19.76 -22.26
N PRO A 264 -18.12 20.35 -21.69
CA PRO A 264 -18.46 21.76 -21.92
C PRO A 264 -17.31 22.72 -21.58
N ASP A 265 -17.28 23.89 -22.22
CA ASP A 265 -16.21 24.88 -22.09
C ASP A 265 -15.96 25.29 -20.63
N ASN A 266 -17.00 25.48 -19.85
CA ASN A 266 -16.88 25.81 -18.42
C ASN A 266 -16.20 24.76 -17.56
N ILE A 267 -16.06 23.53 -18.05
CA ILE A 267 -15.29 22.46 -17.42
C ILE A 267 -13.93 22.37 -18.09
N ARG A 268 -13.89 22.37 -19.42
CA ARG A 268 -12.67 22.21 -20.21
C ARG A 268 -11.64 23.29 -19.90
N GLU A 269 -12.03 24.54 -19.74
CA GLU A 269 -11.15 25.66 -19.35
C GLU A 269 -10.52 25.50 -17.96
N ARG A 270 -11.10 24.65 -17.11
CA ARG A 270 -10.61 24.37 -15.75
C ARG A 270 -9.78 23.09 -15.63
N LEU A 271 -9.62 22.36 -16.73
CA LEU A 271 -8.74 21.18 -16.75
C LEU A 271 -7.29 21.60 -16.50
N PRO A 272 -6.49 20.75 -15.84
CA PRO A 272 -5.05 20.96 -15.74
C PRO A 272 -4.44 20.98 -17.15
N GLN A 273 -3.50 21.91 -17.41
CA GLN A 273 -2.85 22.00 -18.71
C GLN A 273 -2.15 20.69 -19.12
N ASP A 274 -1.70 19.92 -18.14
CA ASP A 274 -0.98 18.66 -18.31
C ASP A 274 -1.88 17.42 -18.28
N PHE A 275 -3.22 17.55 -18.46
CA PHE A 275 -4.14 16.42 -18.29
C PHE A 275 -3.83 15.24 -19.22
N GLU A 276 -3.34 15.49 -20.44
CA GLU A 276 -2.92 14.42 -21.36
C GLU A 276 -1.66 13.71 -20.85
N ALA A 277 -0.70 14.44 -20.30
CA ALA A 277 0.49 13.86 -19.68
C ALA A 277 0.12 13.02 -18.47
N ILE A 278 -0.82 13.50 -17.63
CA ILE A 278 -1.33 12.76 -16.47
C ILE A 278 -2.05 11.47 -16.92
N ARG A 279 -2.90 11.55 -17.95
CA ARG A 279 -3.53 10.36 -18.56
C ARG A 279 -2.47 9.37 -19.06
N GLY A 280 -1.41 9.89 -19.69
CA GLY A 280 -0.27 9.11 -20.19
C GLY A 280 0.47 8.36 -19.08
N ILE A 281 0.63 8.95 -17.88
CA ILE A 281 1.26 8.32 -16.72
C ILE A 281 0.49 7.04 -16.31
N PHE A 282 -0.84 7.10 -16.29
CA PHE A 282 -1.66 5.94 -15.90
C PHE A 282 -1.76 4.88 -17.01
N LEU A 283 -1.86 5.31 -18.28
CA LEU A 283 -2.02 4.38 -19.41
C LEU A 283 -0.73 3.66 -19.77
N ARG A 284 0.41 4.34 -19.67
CA ARG A 284 1.74 3.86 -20.07
C ARG A 284 2.75 4.11 -18.95
N PRO A 285 2.55 3.49 -17.77
CA PRO A 285 3.43 3.72 -16.64
C PRO A 285 4.83 3.18 -16.90
N ASN A 286 5.82 3.86 -16.31
CA ASN A 286 7.19 3.36 -16.31
C ASN A 286 7.30 2.21 -15.29
N VAL A 287 7.46 0.98 -15.80
CA VAL A 287 7.53 -0.25 -15.00
C VAL A 287 8.74 -1.09 -15.39
N ARG A 288 9.24 -1.85 -14.43
CA ARG A 288 10.27 -2.86 -14.66
C ARG A 288 9.63 -4.14 -15.18
N GLN A 289 10.08 -4.63 -16.31
CA GLN A 289 9.61 -5.90 -16.90
C GLN A 289 10.46 -7.09 -16.48
N ASP A 290 11.75 -6.85 -16.20
CA ASP A 290 12.69 -7.87 -15.72
C ASP A 290 12.74 -7.83 -14.18
N TYR A 291 11.98 -8.72 -13.54
CA TYR A 291 11.92 -8.89 -12.08
C TYR A 291 11.67 -10.35 -11.71
N SER A 292 11.95 -10.69 -10.47
CA SER A 292 11.69 -12.04 -9.93
C SER A 292 10.89 -11.95 -8.64
N ILE A 293 9.85 -12.77 -8.54
CA ILE A 293 9.01 -12.94 -7.34
C ILE A 293 9.22 -14.30 -6.68
N VAL A 294 10.31 -14.98 -7.01
CA VAL A 294 10.65 -16.26 -6.43
C VAL A 294 11.07 -16.06 -4.97
N GLN A 295 10.39 -16.73 -4.07
CA GLN A 295 10.78 -16.77 -2.67
C GLN A 295 12.02 -17.63 -2.51
N ARG A 296 13.01 -17.12 -1.78
CA ARG A 296 14.26 -17.80 -1.45
C ARG A 296 14.18 -18.45 -0.07
N PRO A 297 15.06 -19.40 0.26
CA PRO A 297 15.22 -19.84 1.64
C PRO A 297 15.55 -18.66 2.56
N MET A 298 14.99 -18.66 3.79
CA MET A 298 15.35 -17.64 4.77
C MET A 298 16.77 -17.89 5.29
N ASP A 299 17.45 -16.79 5.62
CA ASP A 299 18.73 -16.80 6.33
C ASP A 299 18.50 -16.49 7.82
N GLU A 300 18.42 -17.52 8.64
CA GLU A 300 18.19 -17.36 10.09
C GLU A 300 19.31 -16.60 10.79
N HIS A 301 20.57 -16.85 10.41
CA HIS A 301 21.71 -16.15 11.00
C HIS A 301 21.62 -14.64 10.69
N CYS A 302 21.28 -14.28 9.44
CA CYS A 302 21.01 -12.90 9.05
C CYS A 302 19.89 -12.28 9.89
N LEU A 303 18.78 -13.00 10.09
CA LEU A 303 17.63 -12.50 10.88
C LEU A 303 18.03 -12.23 12.33
N PHE A 304 18.68 -13.17 13.02
CA PHE A 304 19.08 -12.98 14.41
C PHE A 304 20.14 -11.89 14.58
N ARG A 305 21.16 -11.86 13.71
CA ARG A 305 22.18 -10.80 13.74
C ARG A 305 21.55 -9.43 13.53
N PHE A 306 20.76 -9.27 12.46
CA PHE A 306 20.17 -7.98 12.13
C PHE A 306 19.17 -7.52 13.19
N LEU A 307 18.21 -8.38 13.54
CA LEU A 307 17.12 -7.95 14.43
C LEU A 307 17.54 -7.91 15.90
N CYS A 308 18.26 -8.95 16.41
CA CYS A 308 18.56 -9.02 17.84
C CYS A 308 19.80 -8.22 18.20
N GLN A 309 20.91 -8.36 17.43
CA GLN A 309 22.17 -7.72 17.78
C GLN A 309 22.20 -6.26 17.35
N GLU A 310 21.74 -5.94 16.11
CA GLU A 310 21.84 -4.57 15.56
C GLU A 310 20.60 -3.71 15.85
N ARG A 311 19.40 -4.30 16.07
CA ARG A 311 18.13 -3.57 16.27
C ARG A 311 17.45 -3.84 17.61
N GLY A 312 18.06 -4.65 18.48
CA GLY A 312 17.62 -4.85 19.86
C GLY A 312 16.28 -5.60 20.02
N PHE A 313 15.85 -6.39 19.04
CA PHE A 313 14.66 -7.22 19.16
C PHE A 313 14.89 -8.39 20.14
N SER A 314 13.83 -8.81 20.86
CA SER A 314 13.89 -9.99 21.70
C SER A 314 14.11 -11.25 20.88
N PRO A 315 15.14 -12.08 21.22
CA PRO A 315 15.41 -13.33 20.51
C PRO A 315 14.21 -14.29 20.52
N GLU A 316 13.44 -14.35 21.60
CA GLU A 316 12.27 -15.22 21.74
C GLU A 316 11.19 -14.82 20.71
N ARG A 317 10.94 -13.51 20.56
CA ARG A 317 9.97 -13.00 19.59
C ARG A 317 10.42 -13.25 18.15
N VAL A 318 11.71 -13.07 17.86
CA VAL A 318 12.27 -13.38 16.53
C VAL A 318 12.16 -14.87 16.23
N ARG A 319 12.42 -15.75 17.21
CA ARG A 319 12.27 -17.20 17.07
C ARG A 319 10.86 -17.60 16.64
N ILE A 320 9.81 -17.01 17.24
CA ILE A 320 8.41 -17.25 16.85
C ILE A 320 8.19 -16.92 15.36
N ALA A 321 8.76 -15.82 14.87
CA ALA A 321 8.63 -15.45 13.46
C ALA A 321 9.42 -16.41 12.54
N VAL A 322 10.60 -16.86 12.96
CA VAL A 322 11.38 -17.88 12.24
C VAL A 322 10.61 -19.20 12.15
N GLU A 323 9.99 -19.66 13.23
CA GLU A 323 9.14 -20.86 13.22
C GLU A 323 7.96 -20.74 12.24
N ARG A 324 7.32 -19.57 12.18
CA ARG A 324 6.28 -19.28 11.18
C ARG A 324 6.82 -19.36 9.76
N LEU A 325 7.98 -18.78 9.48
CA LEU A 325 8.60 -18.86 8.16
C LEU A 325 8.97 -20.29 7.76
N ARG A 326 9.45 -21.10 8.71
CA ARG A 326 9.70 -22.54 8.50
C ARG A 326 8.41 -23.30 8.16
N ALA A 327 7.33 -23.05 8.90
CA ALA A 327 6.02 -23.65 8.65
C ALA A 327 5.48 -23.31 7.26
N ILE A 328 5.64 -22.04 6.81
CA ILE A 328 5.27 -21.60 5.48
C ILE A 328 6.08 -22.33 4.41
N ALA A 329 7.39 -22.43 4.59
CA ALA A 329 8.27 -23.11 3.64
C ALA A 329 7.89 -24.59 3.50
N LYS A 330 7.62 -25.27 4.61
CA LYS A 330 7.18 -26.68 4.63
C LYS A 330 5.83 -26.86 3.91
N SER A 331 4.84 -26.07 4.24
CA SER A 331 3.50 -26.13 3.59
C SER A 331 3.58 -25.92 2.07
N ARG A 332 4.46 -25.05 1.60
CA ARG A 332 4.65 -24.82 0.15
C ARG A 332 5.34 -25.98 -0.55
N GLN A 333 6.31 -26.62 0.10
CA GLN A 333 6.95 -27.84 -0.43
C GLN A 333 5.93 -28.97 -0.56
N GLU A 334 5.09 -29.16 0.45
CA GLU A 334 4.02 -30.16 0.42
C GLU A 334 3.02 -29.91 -0.71
N LEU A 335 2.57 -28.67 -0.90
CA LEU A 335 1.69 -28.27 -2.00
C LEU A 335 2.34 -28.44 -3.37
N GLY A 336 3.64 -28.14 -3.50
CA GLY A 336 4.41 -28.37 -4.73
C GLY A 336 4.53 -29.86 -5.08
N LEU A 337 4.75 -30.72 -4.09
CA LEU A 337 4.79 -32.17 -4.25
C LEU A 337 3.42 -32.73 -4.66
N VAL A 338 2.33 -32.29 -4.03
CA VAL A 338 0.97 -32.72 -4.38
C VAL A 338 0.60 -32.33 -5.81
N ARG A 339 0.95 -31.12 -6.21
CA ARG A 339 0.72 -30.66 -7.59
C ARG A 339 1.53 -31.46 -8.61
N TRP A 340 2.80 -31.75 -8.32
CA TRP A 340 3.66 -32.57 -9.17
C TRP A 340 3.13 -34.00 -9.32
N LEU A 341 2.66 -34.61 -8.22
CA LEU A 341 2.06 -35.96 -8.24
C LEU A 341 0.73 -35.98 -9.03
N GLY A 342 -0.08 -34.91 -8.92
CA GLY A 342 -1.34 -34.82 -9.67
C GLY A 342 -1.19 -34.55 -11.16
N GLU A 343 -0.07 -33.98 -11.61
CA GLU A 343 0.23 -33.72 -13.02
C GLU A 343 0.89 -34.98 -13.70
N HIS A 344 1.29 -35.99 -12.93
CA HIS A 344 1.99 -37.20 -13.40
C HIS A 344 1.22 -38.50 -13.06
N SER A 345 -0.02 -38.39 -12.59
CA SER A 345 -0.99 -39.48 -12.37
C SER A 345 -2.11 -39.42 -13.41
#